data_2c4042e12a2a6f76dc29b37642b981eb
#
_entry.id   2c4042e12a2a6f76dc29b37642b981eb
#
_cell.length_a   1.000
_cell.length_b   1.000
_cell.length_c   1.000
_cell.angle_alpha   90.00
_cell.angle_beta   90.00
_cell.angle_gamma   90.00
#
_symmetry.space_group_name_H-M   'P 1'
#
loop_
_entity.id
_entity.type
_entity.pdbx_description
1 polymer ?
#
loop_
_entity_poly.entity_id
_entity_poly.type
_entity_poly.pdbx_seq_one_letter_code
_entity_poly.pdbx_strand_id
1 'polypeptide(L)'
;LEENKIDRGETLKNMAIIYMSNGEEDLAIETYQRALTKNPKQPSCLKNIGLIYEKRGRYAEQEGDLDQRDIWFDKAAEVWSKAVRLYPGGYLDIENWLKTSGRSSIDMYL
;
A
#
# COMPACT_ATOMS: atom_id res chain seq x y z
N LEU A 1 7.23 15.03 -25.19
CA LEU A 1 7.73 16.18 -24.47
C LEU A 1 8.80 15.76 -23.47
N GLU A 2 9.70 16.67 -23.16
CA GLU A 2 10.81 16.37 -22.27
C GLU A 2 10.35 15.95 -20.88
N GLU A 3 9.36 16.63 -20.32
CA GLU A 3 8.86 16.31 -19.01
C GLU A 3 8.25 14.90 -18.94
N ASN A 4 7.76 14.37 -20.04
CA ASN A 4 7.25 13.00 -20.06
C ASN A 4 8.34 11.97 -19.89
N LYS A 5 9.56 12.30 -20.31
CA LYS A 5 10.69 11.39 -20.19
C LYS A 5 11.18 11.27 -18.75
N ILE A 6 10.91 12.28 -17.91
CA ILE A 6 11.33 12.29 -16.52
C ILE A 6 10.17 11.96 -15.57
N ASP A 7 8.97 11.68 -16.12
CA ASP A 7 7.85 11.25 -15.31
C ASP A 7 8.08 9.81 -14.85
N ARG A 8 8.43 9.64 -13.59
CA ARG A 8 8.70 8.34 -12.97
C ARG A 8 7.48 7.82 -12.23
N GLY A 9 6.31 7.96 -12.85
CA GLY A 9 5.07 7.50 -12.29
C GLY A 9 4.32 8.55 -11.48
N GLU A 10 4.79 9.78 -11.45
CA GLU A 10 4.15 10.85 -10.68
C GLU A 10 2.74 11.16 -11.16
N THR A 11 2.54 11.22 -12.48
CA THR A 11 1.22 11.47 -13.05
C THR A 11 0.25 10.37 -12.65
N LEU A 12 0.67 9.10 -12.76
CA LEU A 12 -0.16 7.97 -12.38
C LEU A 12 -0.43 7.97 -10.88
N LYS A 13 0.56 8.30 -10.06
CA LYS A 13 0.37 8.40 -8.62
C LYS A 13 -0.69 9.45 -8.28
N ASN A 14 -0.63 10.62 -8.93
CA ASN A 14 -1.59 11.69 -8.69
C ASN A 14 -2.99 11.29 -9.14
N MET A 15 -3.12 10.59 -10.28
CA MET A 15 -4.40 10.05 -10.72
C MET A 15 -4.96 9.04 -9.72
N ALA A 16 -4.10 8.16 -9.21
CA ALA A 16 -4.52 7.15 -8.24
C ALA A 16 -5.02 7.78 -6.94
N ILE A 17 -4.38 8.86 -6.49
CA ILE A 17 -4.82 9.60 -5.30
C ILE A 17 -6.24 10.14 -5.51
N ILE A 18 -6.53 10.67 -6.70
CA ILE A 18 -7.87 11.18 -7.02
C ILE A 18 -8.88 10.04 -7.01
N TYR A 19 -8.57 8.90 -7.64
CA TYR A 19 -9.46 7.74 -7.62
C TYR A 19 -9.74 7.28 -6.20
N MET A 20 -8.70 7.20 -5.37
CA MET A 20 -8.82 6.81 -3.97
C MET A 20 -9.74 7.76 -3.21
N SER A 21 -9.56 9.07 -3.42
CA SER A 21 -10.38 10.10 -2.77
C SER A 21 -11.84 10.01 -3.17
N ASN A 22 -12.11 9.55 -4.38
CA ASN A 22 -13.48 9.39 -4.90
C ASN A 22 -14.10 8.04 -4.54
N GLY A 23 -13.38 7.18 -3.80
CA GLY A 23 -13.88 5.87 -3.42
C GLY A 23 -13.74 4.81 -4.51
N GLU A 24 -13.07 5.13 -5.62
CA GLU A 24 -12.83 4.18 -6.72
C GLU A 24 -11.58 3.37 -6.41
N GLU A 25 -11.69 2.48 -5.43
CA GLU A 25 -10.53 1.83 -4.82
C GLU A 25 -9.83 0.84 -5.74
N ASP A 26 -10.59 0.05 -6.50
CA ASP A 26 -9.97 -0.91 -7.43
C ASP A 26 -9.18 -0.19 -8.51
N LEU A 27 -9.73 0.90 -9.04
CA LEU A 27 -9.05 1.71 -10.04
C LEU A 27 -7.82 2.40 -9.44
N ALA A 28 -7.91 2.84 -8.18
CA ALA A 28 -6.78 3.42 -7.49
C ALA A 28 -5.64 2.40 -7.35
N ILE A 29 -5.94 1.18 -6.91
CA ILE A 29 -4.94 0.12 -6.77
C ILE A 29 -4.26 -0.16 -8.10
N GLU A 30 -5.04 -0.35 -9.16
CA GLU A 30 -4.50 -0.60 -10.49
C GLU A 30 -3.57 0.53 -10.94
N THR A 31 -3.98 1.77 -10.73
CA THR A 31 -3.22 2.94 -11.16
C THR A 31 -1.95 3.11 -10.32
N TYR A 32 -2.00 2.86 -8.99
CA TYR A 32 -0.79 2.82 -8.17
C TYR A 32 0.18 1.75 -8.64
N GLN A 33 -0.32 0.57 -9.01
CA GLN A 33 0.52 -0.52 -9.51
C GLN A 33 1.21 -0.13 -10.82
N ARG A 34 0.51 0.59 -11.69
CA ARG A 34 1.10 1.13 -12.91
C ARG A 34 2.19 2.15 -12.60
N ALA A 35 1.97 2.99 -11.59
CA ALA A 35 2.99 3.94 -11.14
C ALA A 35 4.23 3.21 -10.63
N LEU A 36 4.04 2.12 -9.88
CA LEU A 36 5.14 1.32 -9.36
C LEU A 36 5.90 0.57 -10.45
N THR A 37 5.23 0.25 -11.58
CA THR A 37 5.90 -0.32 -12.74
C THR A 37 6.89 0.67 -13.33
N LYS A 38 6.53 1.96 -13.36
CA LYS A 38 7.45 3.00 -13.85
C LYS A 38 8.58 3.29 -12.87
N ASN A 39 8.29 3.28 -11.59
CA ASN A 39 9.28 3.49 -10.54
C ASN A 39 8.91 2.68 -9.31
N PRO A 40 9.57 1.53 -9.07
CA PRO A 40 9.27 0.69 -7.92
C PRO A 40 9.61 1.33 -6.56
N LYS A 41 10.43 2.37 -6.56
CA LYS A 41 10.89 3.02 -5.32
C LYS A 41 9.99 4.19 -4.93
N GLN A 42 8.70 3.90 -4.78
CA GLN A 42 7.70 4.89 -4.36
C GLN A 42 6.95 4.36 -3.14
N PRO A 43 7.51 4.53 -1.94
CA PRO A 43 6.87 3.99 -0.74
C PRO A 43 5.47 4.52 -0.49
N SER A 44 5.17 5.76 -0.92
CA SER A 44 3.84 6.32 -0.75
C SER A 44 2.77 5.57 -1.55
N CYS A 45 3.11 5.02 -2.73
CA CYS A 45 2.18 4.19 -3.49
C CYS A 45 1.87 2.89 -2.74
N LEU A 46 2.90 2.24 -2.22
CA LEU A 46 2.75 1.02 -1.45
C LEU A 46 1.96 1.27 -0.17
N LYS A 47 2.22 2.37 0.51
CA LYS A 47 1.48 2.77 1.70
C LYS A 47 -0.01 2.89 1.38
N ASN A 48 -0.36 3.57 0.30
CA ASN A 48 -1.76 3.83 -0.05
C ASN A 48 -2.49 2.57 -0.50
N ILE A 49 -1.83 1.69 -1.24
CA ILE A 49 -2.41 0.38 -1.57
C ILE A 49 -2.71 -0.38 -0.28
N GLY A 50 -1.77 -0.39 0.65
CA GLY A 50 -1.94 -1.08 1.93
C GLY A 50 -3.08 -0.52 2.76
N LEU A 51 -3.29 0.80 2.72
CA LEU A 51 -4.42 1.42 3.43
C LEU A 51 -5.76 0.88 2.93
N ILE A 52 -5.89 0.69 1.62
CA ILE A 52 -7.11 0.13 1.04
C ILE A 52 -7.29 -1.32 1.50
N TYR A 53 -6.24 -2.12 1.44
CA TYR A 53 -6.31 -3.52 1.86
C TYR A 53 -6.64 -3.65 3.35
N GLU A 54 -5.99 -2.87 4.20
CA GLU A 54 -6.22 -2.90 5.64
C GLU A 54 -7.66 -2.51 5.97
N LYS A 55 -8.18 -1.50 5.30
CA LYS A 55 -9.58 -1.08 5.46
C LYS A 55 -10.53 -2.21 5.10
N ARG A 56 -10.27 -2.94 4.01
CA ARG A 56 -11.08 -4.09 3.59
C ARG A 56 -11.02 -5.21 4.61
N GLY A 57 -9.85 -5.41 5.22
CA GLY A 57 -9.70 -6.39 6.29
C GLY A 57 -10.51 -6.02 7.52
N ARG A 58 -10.49 -4.75 7.93
CA ARG A 58 -11.30 -4.28 9.06
C ARG A 58 -12.79 -4.43 8.79
N TYR A 59 -13.22 -4.17 7.57
CA TYR A 59 -14.61 -4.37 7.19
C TYR A 59 -15.00 -5.84 7.32
N ALA A 60 -14.17 -6.75 6.79
CA ALA A 60 -14.42 -8.19 6.91
C ALA A 60 -14.50 -8.62 8.37
N GLU A 61 -13.63 -8.08 9.22
CA GLU A 61 -13.65 -8.38 10.65
C GLU A 61 -14.97 -7.96 11.29
N GLN A 62 -15.47 -6.78 10.94
CA GLN A 62 -16.74 -6.27 11.46
C GLN A 62 -17.91 -7.15 11.01
N GLU A 63 -17.81 -7.73 9.83
CA GLU A 63 -18.84 -8.66 9.30
C GLU A 63 -18.67 -10.07 9.87
N GLY A 64 -17.66 -10.31 10.70
CA GLY A 64 -17.42 -11.62 11.29
C GLY A 64 -16.72 -12.60 10.37
N ASP A 65 -16.24 -12.15 9.21
CA ASP A 65 -15.53 -13.00 8.25
C ASP A 65 -14.02 -12.91 8.51
N LEU A 66 -13.55 -13.71 9.45
CA LEU A 66 -12.17 -13.67 9.88
C LEU A 66 -11.20 -14.22 8.84
N ASP A 67 -11.66 -15.13 7.98
CA ASP A 67 -10.83 -15.66 6.90
C ASP A 67 -10.55 -14.57 5.86
N GLN A 68 -11.57 -13.82 5.47
CA GLN A 68 -11.40 -12.70 4.55
C GLN A 68 -10.57 -11.59 5.18
N ARG A 69 -10.76 -11.31 6.47
CA ARG A 69 -9.92 -10.35 7.19
C ARG A 69 -8.45 -10.70 7.03
N ASP A 70 -8.11 -11.97 7.26
CA ASP A 70 -6.70 -12.39 7.22
C ASP A 70 -6.13 -12.29 5.80
N ILE A 71 -6.92 -12.62 4.78
CA ILE A 71 -6.49 -12.47 3.38
C ILE A 71 -6.14 -11.01 3.09
N TRP A 72 -7.02 -10.07 3.47
CA TRP A 72 -6.78 -8.65 3.23
C TRP A 72 -5.62 -8.11 4.05
N PHE A 73 -5.52 -8.50 5.32
CA PHE A 73 -4.42 -8.08 6.18
C PHE A 73 -3.09 -8.62 5.69
N ASP A 74 -3.05 -9.84 5.17
CA ASP A 74 -1.82 -10.39 4.58
C ASP A 74 -1.40 -9.60 3.35
N LYS A 75 -2.36 -9.20 2.51
CA LYS A 75 -2.06 -8.34 1.36
C LYS A 75 -1.53 -6.97 1.79
N ALA A 76 -2.13 -6.38 2.82
CA ALA A 76 -1.66 -5.12 3.36
C ALA A 76 -0.23 -5.27 3.89
N ALA A 77 0.04 -6.33 4.62
CA ALA A 77 1.36 -6.58 5.18
C ALA A 77 2.42 -6.72 4.10
N GLU A 78 2.09 -7.35 2.98
CA GLU A 78 3.04 -7.51 1.88
C GLU A 78 3.49 -6.17 1.32
N VAL A 79 2.54 -5.29 0.98
CA VAL A 79 2.90 -3.98 0.39
C VAL A 79 3.49 -3.04 1.45
N TRP A 80 3.01 -3.09 2.68
CA TRP A 80 3.52 -2.25 3.76
C TRP A 80 4.94 -2.64 4.17
N SER A 81 5.26 -3.93 4.15
CA SER A 81 6.63 -4.39 4.42
C SER A 81 7.60 -3.81 3.39
N LYS A 82 7.19 -3.77 2.12
CA LYS A 82 7.99 -3.16 1.06
C LYS A 82 8.16 -1.65 1.29
N ALA A 83 7.09 -0.96 1.71
CA ALA A 83 7.14 0.47 1.99
C ALA A 83 8.15 0.76 3.12
N VAL A 84 8.11 -0.03 4.18
CA VAL A 84 9.02 0.13 5.32
C VAL A 84 10.47 -0.12 4.90
N ARG A 85 10.71 -1.12 4.06
CA ARG A 85 12.07 -1.39 3.57
C ARG A 85 12.60 -0.24 2.71
N LEU A 86 11.74 0.40 1.94
CA LEU A 86 12.14 1.54 1.09
C LEU A 86 12.36 2.82 1.91
N TYR A 87 11.65 2.95 3.03
CA TYR A 87 11.70 4.17 3.83
C TYR A 87 11.65 3.81 5.32
N PRO A 88 12.74 3.23 5.87
CA PRO A 88 12.76 2.82 7.28
C PRO A 88 12.54 4.02 8.20
N GLY A 89 11.66 3.85 9.18
CA GLY A 89 11.33 4.90 10.13
C GLY A 89 10.38 5.97 9.60
N GLY A 90 10.00 5.90 8.31
CA GLY A 90 9.10 6.90 7.72
C GLY A 90 7.63 6.67 8.03
N TYR A 91 7.25 5.45 8.37
CA TYR A 91 5.86 5.06 8.62
C TYR A 91 5.79 4.26 9.91
N LEU A 92 5.96 4.92 11.05
CA LEU A 92 6.01 4.26 12.34
C LEU A 92 4.69 3.57 12.71
N ASP A 93 3.57 4.14 12.31
CA ASP A 93 2.26 3.54 12.52
C ASP A 93 2.12 2.21 11.77
N ILE A 94 2.65 2.15 10.55
CA ILE A 94 2.63 0.93 9.74
C ILE A 94 3.57 -0.13 10.35
N GLU A 95 4.77 0.27 10.75
CA GLU A 95 5.69 -0.63 11.41
C GLU A 95 5.07 -1.23 12.69
N ASN A 96 4.40 -0.38 13.46
CA ASN A 96 3.71 -0.82 14.67
C ASN A 96 2.57 -1.79 14.35
N TRP A 97 1.79 -1.50 13.31
CA TRP A 97 0.70 -2.39 12.88
C TRP A 97 1.24 -3.76 12.46
N LEU A 98 2.34 -3.79 11.72
CA LEU A 98 2.97 -5.05 11.31
C LEU A 98 3.38 -5.88 12.53
N LYS A 99 3.94 -5.24 13.55
CA LYS A 99 4.35 -5.93 14.78
C LYS A 99 3.15 -6.44 15.56
N THR A 100 2.18 -5.57 15.80
CA THR A 100 1.03 -5.92 16.66
C THR A 100 0.09 -6.92 16.01
N SER A 101 0.05 -6.95 14.68
CA SER A 101 -0.76 -7.93 13.95
C SER A 101 -0.03 -9.26 13.74
N GLY A 102 1.24 -9.35 14.17
CA GLY A 102 2.05 -10.56 13.99
C GLY A 102 2.49 -10.76 12.54
N ARG A 103 2.51 -9.71 11.72
CA ARG A 103 2.82 -9.79 10.30
C ARG A 103 4.17 -9.19 9.93
N SER A 104 4.96 -8.77 10.93
CA SER A 104 6.31 -8.34 10.67
C SER A 104 7.23 -9.55 10.49
N SER A 105 8.21 -9.42 9.59
CA SER A 105 9.25 -10.42 9.45
C SER A 105 10.57 -9.86 9.98
N ILE A 106 11.44 -10.76 10.40
CA ILE A 106 12.76 -10.36 10.90
C ILE A 106 13.56 -9.64 9.82
N ASP A 107 13.32 -9.97 8.55
CA ASP A 107 14.04 -9.38 7.43
C ASP A 107 13.80 -7.87 7.29
N MET A 108 12.71 -7.37 7.84
CA MET A 108 12.42 -5.92 7.79
C MET A 108 13.42 -5.10 8.60
N TYR A 109 14.08 -5.72 9.56
CA TYR A 109 14.98 -5.02 10.51
C TYR A 109 16.44 -5.33 10.26
N LEU A 110 16.71 -6.12 9.25
CA LEU A 110 18.08 -6.46 8.84
C LEU A 110 18.53 -5.61 7.66
#